data_c2c92ba497af163031772b2ecb2b0943
#
_entry.id   c2c92ba497af163031772b2ecb2b0943
#
_cell.length_a   1.000
_cell.length_b   1.000
_cell.length_c   1.000
_cell.angle_alpha   90.00
_cell.angle_beta   90.00
_cell.angle_gamma   90.00
#
_symmetry.space_group_name_H-M   'P 1'
#
loop_
_entity.id
_entity.type
_entity.pdbx_description
1 polymer ?
#
loop_
_entity_poly.entity_id
_entity_poly.type
_entity_poly.pdbx_seq_one_letter_code
_entity_poly.pdbx_strand_id
1 'polypeptide(L)'
;MDDCLKSSLRMRPDRIIVGEVRGPEAATLLTAMNTGHDGSCGSLHSNTASETVTRLTSAPMNVPPIMLTGLDLILMQSRVHRGGKTLRRITEVAEISGMEGNKPRLNPIWKYEPAHDAIVETGVPSKFRETLCASAGIRPSDFETHIQQREQILLDLQAQGIRSIEQVTKVFQSYYSSNR
;
A
#
# COMPACT_ATOMS: atom_id res chain seq x y z
N MET A 1 8.36 6.52 19.51
CA MET A 1 7.75 6.54 18.17
C MET A 1 6.39 7.24 18.20
N ASP A 2 5.47 6.84 19.07
CA ASP A 2 4.12 7.41 19.17
C ASP A 2 4.12 8.94 19.38
N ASP A 3 4.95 9.47 20.29
CA ASP A 3 5.05 10.93 20.51
C ASP A 3 5.58 11.69 19.28
N CYS A 4 6.52 11.10 18.53
CA CYS A 4 7.01 11.69 17.29
C CYS A 4 5.88 11.74 16.25
N LEU A 5 5.07 10.68 16.17
CA LEU A 5 3.95 10.60 15.25
C LEU A 5 2.86 11.62 15.62
N LYS A 6 2.49 11.71 16.90
CA LYS A 6 1.56 12.73 17.40
C LYS A 6 2.05 14.16 17.15
N SER A 7 3.36 14.38 17.26
CA SER A 7 3.96 15.69 16.96
C SER A 7 3.92 15.99 15.47
N SER A 8 4.18 14.99 14.61
CA SER A 8 4.11 15.16 13.16
C SER A 8 2.70 15.55 12.67
N LEU A 9 1.66 15.02 13.27
CA LEU A 9 0.26 15.38 12.97
C LEU A 9 -0.01 16.88 13.18
N ARG A 10 0.65 17.51 14.16
CA ARG A 10 0.52 18.96 14.44
C ARG A 10 1.23 19.82 13.39
N MET A 11 2.13 19.23 12.59
CA MET A 11 2.85 19.93 11.51
C MET A 11 2.04 19.99 10.22
N ARG A 12 0.83 19.39 10.20
CA ARG A 12 -0.08 19.28 9.03
C ARG A 12 0.63 18.70 7.80
N PRO A 13 1.23 17.50 7.90
CA PRO A 13 1.87 16.86 6.76
C PRO A 13 0.81 16.41 5.74
N ASP A 14 1.17 16.39 4.46
CA ASP A 14 0.32 15.77 3.43
C ASP A 14 0.25 14.26 3.61
N ARG A 15 1.38 13.64 3.98
CA ARG A 15 1.52 12.18 4.16
C ARG A 15 2.45 11.86 5.31
N ILE A 16 2.16 10.76 5.98
CA ILE A 16 2.99 10.22 7.06
C ILE A 16 3.51 8.86 6.63
N ILE A 17 4.85 8.71 6.66
CA ILE A 17 5.51 7.45 6.33
C ILE A 17 6.23 6.96 7.57
N VAL A 18 5.77 5.82 8.10
CA VAL A 18 6.37 5.18 9.27
C VAL A 18 7.22 4.01 8.81
N GLY A 19 8.52 4.08 9.07
CA GLY A 19 9.47 3.06 8.64
C GLY A 19 9.17 1.67 9.18
N GLU A 20 8.69 1.58 10.44
CA GLU A 20 8.22 0.33 11.04
C GLU A 20 7.27 0.61 12.20
N VAL A 21 6.19 -0.18 12.25
CA VAL A 21 5.18 -0.16 13.30
C VAL A 21 5.31 -1.42 14.15
N ARG A 22 5.50 -1.26 15.48
CA ARG A 22 5.69 -2.38 16.41
C ARG A 22 4.86 -2.29 17.68
N GLY A 23 4.25 -1.14 17.94
CA GLY A 23 3.58 -0.85 19.21
C GLY A 23 2.37 0.08 19.06
N PRO A 24 2.03 0.85 20.11
CA PRO A 24 0.81 1.65 20.16
C PRO A 24 0.75 2.76 19.09
N GLU A 25 1.87 3.13 18.48
CA GLU A 25 1.92 4.07 17.35
C GLU A 25 1.08 3.61 16.14
N ALA A 26 0.74 2.31 16.07
CA ALA A 26 -0.16 1.78 15.05
C ALA A 26 -1.53 2.48 15.07
N ALA A 27 -2.10 2.66 16.26
CA ALA A 27 -3.39 3.35 16.42
C ALA A 27 -3.30 4.81 15.99
N THR A 28 -2.21 5.50 16.32
CA THR A 28 -1.97 6.89 15.91
C THR A 28 -1.83 7.02 14.38
N LEU A 29 -1.09 6.10 13.74
CA LEU A 29 -0.95 6.07 12.28
C LEU A 29 -2.31 5.84 11.60
N LEU A 30 -3.09 4.87 12.07
CA LEU A 30 -4.42 4.60 11.52
C LEU A 30 -5.41 5.74 11.78
N THR A 31 -5.28 6.46 12.90
CA THR A 31 -6.02 7.71 13.12
C THR A 31 -5.67 8.73 12.03
N ALA A 32 -4.40 8.89 11.69
CA ALA A 32 -3.98 9.79 10.62
C ALA A 32 -4.59 9.39 9.27
N MET A 33 -4.53 8.12 8.92
CA MET A 33 -5.14 7.58 7.68
C MET A 33 -6.65 7.83 7.62
N ASN A 34 -7.35 7.76 8.76
CA ASN A 34 -8.79 8.02 8.85
C ASN A 34 -9.15 9.52 8.90
N THR A 35 -8.20 10.42 9.05
CA THR A 35 -8.45 11.86 9.27
C THR A 35 -7.86 12.77 8.19
N GLY A 36 -7.72 12.26 6.95
CA GLY A 36 -7.39 13.07 5.79
C GLY A 36 -5.90 13.20 5.48
N HIS A 37 -5.07 12.26 5.98
CA HIS A 37 -3.68 12.14 5.56
C HIS A 37 -3.54 11.01 4.52
N ASP A 38 -4.26 11.16 3.40
CA ASP A 38 -4.34 10.16 2.33
C ASP A 38 -2.96 9.84 1.74
N GLY A 39 -2.72 8.55 1.49
CA GLY A 39 -1.44 8.06 1.00
C GLY A 39 -0.36 7.90 2.08
N SER A 40 -0.75 8.01 3.36
CA SER A 40 0.11 7.60 4.47
C SER A 40 0.35 6.09 4.44
N CYS A 41 1.52 5.66 4.89
CA CYS A 41 1.88 4.24 4.92
C CYS A 41 2.84 3.92 6.06
N GLY A 42 2.93 2.64 6.37
CA GLY A 42 3.90 2.10 7.32
C GLY A 42 4.25 0.67 6.97
N SER A 43 5.34 0.15 7.50
CA SER A 43 5.66 -1.26 7.41
C SER A 43 5.52 -1.96 8.75
N LEU A 44 5.23 -3.23 8.73
CA LEU A 44 5.27 -4.13 9.86
C LEU A 44 5.67 -5.55 9.41
N HIS A 45 6.13 -6.37 10.33
CA HIS A 45 6.50 -7.74 10.02
C HIS A 45 5.31 -8.68 10.21
N SER A 46 4.90 -9.35 9.13
CA SER A 46 3.92 -10.44 9.13
C SER A 46 4.14 -11.33 7.91
N ASN A 47 3.55 -12.52 7.89
CA ASN A 47 3.70 -13.47 6.79
C ASN A 47 2.54 -13.43 5.79
N THR A 48 1.37 -12.94 6.22
CA THR A 48 0.15 -12.84 5.40
C THR A 48 -0.64 -11.57 5.73
N ALA A 49 -1.51 -11.12 4.83
CA ALA A 49 -2.42 -10.01 5.10
C ALA A 49 -3.34 -10.30 6.31
N SER A 50 -3.79 -11.54 6.48
CA SER A 50 -4.59 -11.94 7.64
C SER A 50 -3.80 -11.85 8.95
N GLU A 51 -2.52 -12.26 8.95
CA GLU A 51 -1.64 -12.10 10.12
C GLU A 51 -1.40 -10.62 10.43
N THR A 52 -1.29 -9.76 9.40
CA THR A 52 -1.19 -8.31 9.58
C THR A 52 -2.37 -7.76 10.39
N VAL A 53 -3.60 -8.13 10.03
CA VAL A 53 -4.80 -7.73 10.77
C VAL A 53 -4.76 -8.24 12.22
N THR A 54 -4.37 -9.50 12.41
CA THR A 54 -4.25 -10.08 13.75
C THR A 54 -3.22 -9.35 14.61
N ARG A 55 -2.05 -9.02 14.06
CA ARG A 55 -1.00 -8.27 14.76
C ARG A 55 -1.45 -6.86 15.12
N LEU A 56 -2.09 -6.15 14.19
CA LEU A 56 -2.59 -4.80 14.46
C LEU A 56 -3.63 -4.79 15.59
N THR A 57 -4.51 -5.79 15.63
CA THR A 57 -5.59 -5.86 16.64
C THR A 57 -5.16 -6.50 17.97
N SER A 58 -3.97 -7.09 18.04
CA SER A 58 -3.43 -7.74 19.26
C SER A 58 -2.39 -6.86 19.93
N ALA A 59 -2.04 -7.22 21.19
CA ALA A 59 -0.92 -6.60 21.90
C ALA A 59 0.39 -6.79 21.13
N PRO A 60 1.29 -5.79 21.09
CA PRO A 60 1.23 -4.51 21.79
C PRO A 60 0.51 -3.38 21.02
N MET A 61 0.06 -3.61 19.80
CA MET A 61 -0.54 -2.58 18.93
C MET A 61 -1.96 -2.22 19.36
N ASN A 62 -2.78 -3.21 19.72
CA ASN A 62 -4.14 -3.09 20.26
C ASN A 62 -5.05 -2.11 19.48
N VAL A 63 -4.93 -2.09 18.17
CA VAL A 63 -5.76 -1.25 17.30
C VAL A 63 -7.21 -1.76 17.34
N PRO A 64 -8.20 -0.91 17.65
CA PRO A 64 -9.60 -1.27 17.52
C PRO A 64 -9.91 -1.74 16.09
N PRO A 65 -10.55 -2.90 15.87
CA PRO A 65 -10.81 -3.45 14.54
C PRO A 65 -11.48 -2.47 13.58
N ILE A 66 -12.38 -1.64 14.08
CA ILE A 66 -13.08 -0.63 13.27
C ILE A 66 -12.13 0.39 12.65
N MET A 67 -11.01 0.71 13.29
CA MET A 67 -10.04 1.67 12.75
C MET A 67 -9.32 1.12 11.52
N LEU A 68 -9.29 -0.19 11.32
CA LEU A 68 -8.68 -0.81 10.14
C LEU A 68 -9.46 -0.51 8.85
N THR A 69 -10.66 0.02 8.92
CA THR A 69 -11.40 0.49 7.74
C THR A 69 -10.75 1.70 7.05
N GLY A 70 -9.84 2.40 7.71
CA GLY A 70 -8.99 3.44 7.12
C GLY A 70 -7.71 2.91 6.48
N LEU A 71 -7.46 1.61 6.53
CA LEU A 71 -6.35 0.97 5.85
C LEU A 71 -6.86 0.38 4.53
N ASP A 72 -6.51 1.01 3.43
CA ASP A 72 -6.98 0.59 2.11
C ASP A 72 -6.33 -0.70 1.64
N LEU A 73 -4.99 -0.77 1.69
CA LEU A 73 -4.22 -1.84 1.08
C LEU A 73 -3.16 -2.41 2.04
N ILE A 74 -3.02 -3.73 2.00
CA ILE A 74 -1.93 -4.49 2.62
C ILE A 74 -1.13 -5.15 1.50
N LEU A 75 0.15 -4.77 1.37
CA LEU A 75 1.09 -5.36 0.42
C LEU A 75 2.04 -6.28 1.14
N MET A 76 2.01 -7.57 0.81
CA MET A 76 2.91 -8.56 1.37
C MET A 76 4.13 -8.71 0.48
N GLN A 77 5.31 -8.43 1.04
CA GLN A 77 6.58 -8.64 0.37
C GLN A 77 7.35 -9.78 1.03
N SER A 78 7.70 -10.80 0.27
CA SER A 78 8.39 -11.99 0.77
C SER A 78 9.70 -12.24 0.03
N ARG A 79 10.59 -13.01 0.69
CA ARG A 79 11.76 -13.59 0.03
C ARG A 79 11.35 -14.92 -0.60
N VAL A 80 11.57 -15.04 -1.90
CA VAL A 80 11.28 -16.25 -2.68
C VAL A 80 12.60 -16.85 -3.14
N HIS A 81 12.79 -18.15 -2.93
CA HIS A 81 13.95 -18.86 -3.44
C HIS A 81 13.62 -19.48 -4.79
N ARG A 82 14.35 -19.08 -5.83
CA ARG A 82 14.15 -19.58 -7.19
C ARG A 82 15.46 -19.67 -7.94
N GLY A 83 15.71 -20.82 -8.57
CA GLY A 83 16.93 -21.04 -9.35
C GLY A 83 18.23 -20.79 -8.56
N GLY A 84 18.28 -21.16 -7.28
CA GLY A 84 19.43 -20.92 -6.40
C GLY A 84 19.62 -19.45 -5.96
N LYS A 85 18.70 -18.55 -6.33
CA LYS A 85 18.74 -17.14 -5.96
C LYS A 85 17.61 -16.78 -4.99
N THR A 86 17.90 -15.83 -4.11
CA THR A 86 16.88 -15.23 -3.25
C THR A 86 16.38 -13.93 -3.89
N LEU A 87 15.10 -13.93 -4.23
CA LEU A 87 14.42 -12.80 -4.85
C LEU A 87 13.44 -12.18 -3.84
N ARG A 88 13.16 -10.90 -3.97
CA ARG A 88 12.05 -10.24 -3.25
C ARG A 88 10.88 -10.09 -4.22
N ARG A 89 9.69 -10.51 -3.78
CA ARG A 89 8.46 -10.45 -4.57
C ARG A 89 7.33 -9.94 -3.73
N ILE A 90 6.44 -9.17 -4.33
CA ILE A 90 5.11 -8.95 -3.76
C ILE A 90 4.36 -10.26 -3.93
N THR A 91 3.91 -10.83 -2.82
CA THR A 91 3.25 -12.15 -2.81
C THR A 91 1.75 -12.07 -2.63
N GLU A 92 1.26 -10.96 -2.11
CA GLU A 92 -0.16 -10.69 -1.95
C GLU A 92 -0.40 -9.19 -1.93
N VAL A 93 -1.49 -8.74 -2.55
CA VAL A 93 -2.09 -7.43 -2.32
C VAL A 93 -3.53 -7.69 -1.90
N ALA A 94 -3.86 -7.28 -0.69
CA ALA A 94 -5.20 -7.39 -0.14
C ALA A 94 -5.74 -6.02 0.25
N GLU A 95 -7.02 -5.81 0.07
CA GLU A 95 -7.72 -4.61 0.57
C GLU A 95 -8.60 -4.93 1.77
N ILE A 96 -8.85 -3.93 2.60
CA ILE A 96 -9.88 -3.99 3.65
C ILE A 96 -11.15 -3.41 3.07
N SER A 97 -12.07 -4.28 2.66
CA SER A 97 -13.32 -3.91 1.97
C SER A 97 -14.47 -3.53 2.90
N GLY A 98 -14.26 -3.59 4.21
CA GLY A 98 -15.25 -3.28 5.24
C GLY A 98 -15.15 -4.17 6.45
N MET A 99 -16.26 -4.29 7.19
CA MET A 99 -16.34 -5.10 8.40
C MET A 99 -17.38 -6.22 8.24
N GLU A 100 -17.07 -7.38 8.81
CA GLU A 100 -18.01 -8.48 8.98
C GLU A 100 -18.16 -8.74 10.50
N GLY A 101 -19.21 -8.20 11.09
CA GLY A 101 -19.30 -8.10 12.54
C GLY A 101 -18.15 -7.25 13.11
N ASN A 102 -17.34 -7.83 13.96
CA ASN A 102 -16.16 -7.17 14.55
C ASN A 102 -14.83 -7.55 13.89
N LYS A 103 -14.86 -8.12 12.68
CA LYS A 103 -13.66 -8.52 11.94
C LYS A 103 -13.54 -7.74 10.65
N PRO A 104 -12.37 -7.19 10.31
CA PRO A 104 -12.12 -6.60 9.00
C PRO A 104 -12.22 -7.67 7.91
N ARG A 105 -12.93 -7.33 6.84
CA ARG A 105 -13.06 -8.20 5.67
C ARG A 105 -11.89 -7.93 4.71
N LEU A 106 -11.07 -8.95 4.50
CA LEU A 106 -9.95 -8.93 3.56
C LEU A 106 -10.38 -9.47 2.19
N ASN A 107 -10.10 -8.69 1.15
CA ASN A 107 -10.25 -9.09 -0.24
C ASN A 107 -8.85 -9.17 -0.87
N PRO A 108 -8.28 -10.35 -1.09
CA PRO A 108 -7.03 -10.48 -1.84
C PRO A 108 -7.32 -10.17 -3.32
N ILE A 109 -6.77 -9.05 -3.82
CA ILE A 109 -6.98 -8.61 -5.21
C ILE A 109 -5.88 -9.10 -6.14
N TRP A 110 -4.66 -9.32 -5.60
CA TRP A 110 -3.54 -9.90 -6.34
C TRP A 110 -2.84 -10.98 -5.52
N LYS A 111 -2.38 -12.04 -6.18
CA LYS A 111 -1.59 -13.11 -5.58
C LYS A 111 -0.40 -13.51 -6.45
N TYR A 112 0.70 -13.87 -5.81
CA TYR A 112 1.88 -14.39 -6.48
C TYR A 112 1.66 -15.81 -6.96
N GLU A 113 1.99 -16.04 -8.23
CA GLU A 113 1.97 -17.36 -8.86
C GLU A 113 3.41 -17.87 -9.03
N PRO A 114 3.83 -18.83 -8.21
CA PRO A 114 5.21 -19.32 -8.23
C PRO A 114 5.63 -19.96 -9.56
N ALA A 115 4.70 -20.57 -10.28
CA ALA A 115 4.99 -21.25 -11.54
C ALA A 115 5.55 -20.28 -12.59
N HIS A 116 4.98 -19.08 -12.68
CA HIS A 116 5.33 -18.06 -13.67
C HIS A 116 6.20 -16.92 -13.12
N ASP A 117 6.52 -16.93 -11.80
CA ASP A 117 7.19 -15.83 -11.10
C ASP A 117 6.50 -14.47 -11.33
N ALA A 118 5.19 -14.48 -11.29
CA ALA A 118 4.35 -13.31 -11.56
C ALA A 118 3.33 -13.08 -10.44
N ILE A 119 2.90 -11.83 -10.31
CA ILE A 119 1.73 -11.51 -9.51
C ILE A 119 0.54 -11.42 -10.47
N VAL A 120 -0.57 -12.08 -10.12
CA VAL A 120 -1.77 -12.20 -10.96
C VAL A 120 -3.01 -11.72 -10.22
N GLU A 121 -3.95 -11.16 -10.96
CA GLU A 121 -5.25 -10.77 -10.42
C GLU A 121 -6.05 -12.00 -9.99
N THR A 122 -6.75 -11.87 -8.86
CA THR A 122 -7.61 -12.94 -8.33
C THR A 122 -9.00 -12.96 -8.95
N GLY A 123 -9.36 -11.92 -9.70
CA GLY A 123 -10.72 -11.69 -10.21
C GLY A 123 -11.68 -11.10 -9.18
N VAL A 124 -11.21 -10.81 -7.96
CA VAL A 124 -12.01 -10.11 -6.94
C VAL A 124 -12.05 -8.61 -7.28
N PRO A 125 -13.24 -7.99 -7.44
CA PRO A 125 -13.34 -6.55 -7.68
C PRO A 125 -12.71 -5.73 -6.56
N SER A 126 -11.94 -4.71 -6.90
CA SER A 126 -11.32 -3.81 -5.93
C SER A 126 -12.25 -2.65 -5.59
N LYS A 127 -12.70 -2.60 -4.34
CA LYS A 127 -13.47 -1.50 -3.78
C LYS A 127 -12.62 -0.21 -3.69
N PHE A 128 -11.34 -0.36 -3.36
CA PHE A 128 -10.42 0.77 -3.31
C PHE A 128 -10.31 1.47 -4.68
N ARG A 129 -10.19 0.68 -5.77
CA ARG A 129 -10.19 1.20 -7.14
C ARG A 129 -11.48 1.96 -7.46
N GLU A 130 -12.64 1.39 -7.11
CA GLU A 130 -13.94 2.05 -7.30
C GLU A 130 -14.00 3.39 -6.54
N THR A 131 -13.55 3.41 -5.30
CA THR A 131 -13.49 4.62 -4.45
C THR A 131 -12.56 5.67 -5.06
N LEU A 132 -11.38 5.28 -5.56
CA LEU A 132 -10.45 6.21 -6.22
C LEU A 132 -11.06 6.80 -7.50
N CYS A 133 -11.67 5.98 -8.34
CA CYS A 133 -12.34 6.45 -9.55
C CYS A 133 -13.45 7.46 -9.22
N ALA A 134 -14.28 7.15 -8.22
CA ALA A 134 -15.37 8.01 -7.79
C ALA A 134 -14.86 9.36 -7.22
N SER A 135 -13.84 9.33 -6.35
CA SER A 135 -13.29 10.54 -5.74
C SER A 135 -12.54 11.43 -6.75
N ALA A 136 -11.88 10.83 -7.73
CA ALA A 136 -11.17 11.55 -8.78
C ALA A 136 -12.07 11.97 -9.95
N GLY A 137 -13.33 11.51 -10.00
CA GLY A 137 -14.26 11.78 -11.10
C GLY A 137 -13.81 11.17 -12.43
N ILE A 138 -13.09 10.06 -12.41
CA ILE A 138 -12.55 9.39 -13.59
C ILE A 138 -13.25 8.06 -13.85
N ARG A 139 -13.31 7.65 -15.11
CA ARG A 139 -13.85 6.33 -15.47
C ARG A 139 -12.84 5.22 -15.14
N PRO A 140 -13.30 3.99 -14.87
CA PRO A 140 -12.40 2.85 -14.67
C PRO A 140 -11.41 2.62 -15.81
N SER A 141 -11.81 2.88 -17.07
CA SER A 141 -10.92 2.81 -18.24
C SER A 141 -9.78 3.83 -18.18
N ASP A 142 -10.07 5.03 -17.71
CA ASP A 142 -9.06 6.09 -17.58
C ASP A 142 -8.10 5.77 -16.46
N PHE A 143 -8.58 5.18 -15.37
CA PHE A 143 -7.75 4.69 -14.29
C PHE A 143 -6.74 3.64 -14.78
N GLU A 144 -7.18 2.67 -15.61
CA GLU A 144 -6.28 1.68 -16.22
C GLU A 144 -5.20 2.34 -17.07
N THR A 145 -5.60 3.30 -17.90
CA THR A 145 -4.66 4.06 -18.72
C THR A 145 -3.59 4.76 -17.87
N HIS A 146 -4.01 5.37 -16.75
CA HIS A 146 -3.08 6.00 -15.83
C HIS A 146 -2.13 5.00 -15.13
N ILE A 147 -2.59 3.80 -14.81
CA ILE A 147 -1.74 2.75 -14.25
C ILE A 147 -0.71 2.29 -15.30
N GLN A 148 -1.14 2.01 -16.52
CA GLN A 148 -0.25 1.59 -17.62
C GLN A 148 0.81 2.65 -17.95
N GLN A 149 0.47 3.92 -17.94
CA GLN A 149 1.43 5.01 -18.14
C GLN A 149 2.51 5.02 -17.05
N ARG A 150 2.13 4.83 -15.79
CA ARG A 150 3.07 4.77 -14.67
C ARG A 150 3.95 3.52 -14.72
N GLU A 151 3.37 2.39 -15.08
CA GLU A 151 4.10 1.16 -15.31
C GLU A 151 5.15 1.34 -16.40
N GLN A 152 4.78 1.95 -17.54
CA GLN A 152 5.71 2.20 -18.64
C GLN A 152 6.88 3.08 -18.20
N ILE A 153 6.64 4.12 -17.40
CA ILE A 153 7.72 4.96 -16.85
C ILE A 153 8.70 4.13 -16.02
N LEU A 154 8.20 3.22 -15.19
CA LEU A 154 9.06 2.35 -14.36
C LEU A 154 9.87 1.38 -15.23
N LEU A 155 9.25 0.80 -16.25
CA LEU A 155 9.92 -0.08 -17.21
C LEU A 155 11.01 0.66 -18.00
N ASP A 156 10.75 1.88 -18.43
CA ASP A 156 11.71 2.72 -19.15
C ASP A 156 12.91 3.09 -18.27
N LEU A 157 12.67 3.47 -17.00
CA LEU A 157 13.73 3.72 -16.02
C LEU A 157 14.60 2.48 -15.81
N GLN A 158 13.99 1.31 -15.73
CA GLN A 158 14.70 0.04 -15.59
C GLN A 158 15.52 -0.29 -16.84
N ALA A 159 14.94 -0.16 -18.01
CA ALA A 159 15.60 -0.45 -19.29
C ALA A 159 16.80 0.47 -19.55
N GLN A 160 16.70 1.74 -19.15
CA GLN A 160 17.77 2.73 -19.26
C GLN A 160 18.81 2.61 -18.13
N GLY A 161 18.60 1.73 -17.14
CA GLY A 161 19.50 1.58 -15.99
C GLY A 161 19.54 2.81 -15.07
N ILE A 162 18.53 3.67 -15.10
CA ILE A 162 18.44 4.88 -14.27
C ILE A 162 18.14 4.47 -12.83
N ARG A 163 19.06 4.79 -11.91
CA ARG A 163 18.98 4.38 -10.49
C ARG A 163 19.25 5.50 -9.51
N SER A 164 19.81 6.65 -9.96
CA SER A 164 20.06 7.76 -9.04
C SER A 164 18.74 8.44 -8.67
N ILE A 165 18.64 8.85 -7.41
CA ILE A 165 17.43 9.51 -6.88
C ILE A 165 17.12 10.80 -7.64
N GLU A 166 18.16 11.54 -8.06
CA GLU A 166 18.03 12.80 -8.78
C GLU A 166 17.42 12.59 -10.17
N GLN A 167 17.87 11.55 -10.89
CA GLN A 167 17.36 11.24 -12.22
C GLN A 167 15.92 10.70 -12.16
N VAL A 168 15.63 9.80 -11.24
CA VAL A 168 14.27 9.27 -11.00
C VAL A 168 13.32 10.41 -10.63
N THR A 169 13.74 11.30 -9.73
CA THR A 169 12.93 12.45 -9.31
C THR A 169 12.60 13.36 -10.51
N LYS A 170 13.59 13.65 -11.38
CA LYS A 170 13.34 14.47 -12.58
C LYS A 170 12.28 13.86 -13.51
N VAL A 171 12.35 12.54 -13.73
CA VAL A 171 11.37 11.83 -14.56
C VAL A 171 9.97 11.95 -13.98
N PHE A 172 9.82 11.72 -12.67
CA PHE A 172 8.51 11.85 -12.01
C PHE A 172 8.00 13.28 -12.00
N GLN A 173 8.85 14.26 -11.73
CA GLN A 173 8.46 15.69 -11.79
C GLN A 173 7.98 16.08 -13.18
N SER A 174 8.68 15.64 -14.25
CA SER A 174 8.26 15.89 -15.63
C SER A 174 6.88 15.27 -15.92
N TYR A 175 6.66 14.01 -15.50
CA TYR A 175 5.38 13.34 -15.68
C TYR A 175 4.23 14.09 -15.01
N TYR A 176 4.40 14.49 -13.75
CA TYR A 176 3.35 15.23 -13.02
C TYR A 176 3.14 16.66 -13.53
N SER A 177 4.18 17.30 -14.07
CA SER A 177 4.04 18.64 -14.66
C SER A 177 3.28 18.62 -16.01
N SER A 178 3.39 17.53 -16.76
CA SER A 178 2.74 17.36 -18.06
C SER A 178 1.29 16.86 -17.97
N ASN A 179 0.88 16.36 -16.78
CA ASN A 179 -0.45 15.78 -16.56
C ASN A 179 -1.28 16.55 -15.48
N ARG A 180 -0.96 17.83 -15.30
CA ARG A 180 -1.76 18.75 -14.46
C ARG A 180 -2.87 19.42 -15.23
#